data_ff3cf4e25724f85d7ab7a1583082b0a2
#
_entry.id   ff3cf4e25724f85d7ab7a1583082b0a2
#
_cell.length_a   1.000
_cell.length_b   1.000
_cell.length_c   1.000
_cell.angle_alpha   90.00
_cell.angle_beta   90.00
_cell.angle_gamma   90.00
#
_symmetry.space_group_name_H-M   'P 1'
#
loop_
_entity.id
_entity.type
_entity.pdbx_description
1 polymer ?
#
loop_
_entity_poly.entity_id
_entity_poly.type
_entity_poly.pdbx_seq_one_letter_code
_entity_poly.pdbx_strand_id
1 'polypeptide(L)'
;MGSKANEMTPLATQIMRECVRLQKKSGMTVAEFAKACGFSRDYWYKHANLSRPLTLSDLERISEVTGVSPGDIVIDSQRHAIEETEAKARVGLTLAAYDAPGKQEAINGEAGPDYDEPA
;
A
#
# COMPACT_ATOMS: atom_id res chain seq x y z
N MET A 1 3.67 -26.33 11.16
CA MET A 1 3.48 -26.12 10.87
C MET A 1 3.15 -25.39 9.75
N GLY A 2 2.57 -25.45 8.96
CA GLY A 2 2.33 -24.76 7.81
C GLY A 2 1.91 -23.35 7.98
N SER A 3 1.83 -22.93 9.16
CA SER A 3 1.35 -21.60 9.34
C SER A 3 2.27 -20.57 8.79
N LYS A 4 3.55 -20.83 8.70
CA LYS A 4 4.43 -19.81 8.17
C LYS A 4 4.20 -19.55 6.70
N ALA A 5 3.79 -20.53 5.96
CA ALA A 5 3.56 -20.35 4.54
C ALA A 5 2.38 -19.44 4.26
N ASN A 6 1.49 -19.26 5.27
CA ASN A 6 0.32 -18.42 5.08
C ASN A 6 0.39 -17.12 5.83
N GLU A 7 1.59 -16.76 6.31
CA GLU A 7 1.70 -15.50 7.03
C GLU A 7 1.75 -14.33 6.07
N MET A 8 1.26 -13.19 6.51
CA MET A 8 1.33 -11.98 5.71
C MET A 8 2.71 -11.40 5.81
N THR A 9 3.48 -11.54 4.76
CA THR A 9 4.79 -10.92 4.70
C THR A 9 4.64 -9.46 4.31
N PRO A 10 5.68 -8.65 4.46
CA PRO A 10 5.58 -7.25 4.03
C PRO A 10 5.19 -7.09 2.57
N LEU A 11 5.74 -7.93 1.70
CA LEU A 11 5.39 -7.83 0.28
C LEU A 11 3.95 -8.25 0.06
N ALA A 12 3.50 -9.32 0.71
CA ALA A 12 2.12 -9.77 0.56
C ALA A 12 1.16 -8.70 1.04
N THR A 13 1.51 -7.99 2.11
CA THR A 13 0.69 -6.90 2.61
C THR A 13 0.59 -5.78 1.59
N GLN A 14 1.71 -5.42 0.97
CA GLN A 14 1.70 -4.34 -0.01
C GLN A 14 0.93 -4.74 -1.26
N ILE A 15 1.04 -5.99 -1.67
CA ILE A 15 0.30 -6.46 -2.82
C ILE A 15 -1.20 -6.41 -2.53
N MET A 16 -1.60 -6.81 -1.33
CA MET A 16 -3.01 -6.76 -0.99
C MET A 16 -3.52 -5.33 -0.97
N ARG A 17 -2.72 -4.41 -0.44
CA ARG A 17 -3.10 -3.01 -0.43
C ARG A 17 -3.24 -2.47 -1.84
N GLU A 18 -2.36 -2.90 -2.73
CA GLU A 18 -2.46 -2.49 -4.11
C GLU A 18 -3.73 -3.02 -4.75
N CYS A 19 -4.09 -4.25 -4.45
CA CYS A 19 -5.32 -4.83 -5.00
C CYS A 19 -6.57 -4.12 -4.47
N VAL A 20 -6.54 -3.71 -3.20
CA VAL A 20 -7.64 -2.93 -2.65
C VAL A 20 -7.73 -1.58 -3.37
N ARG A 21 -6.58 -0.98 -3.67
CA ARG A 21 -6.54 0.28 -4.39
C ARG A 21 -7.14 0.11 -5.78
N LEU A 22 -6.80 -0.98 -6.45
CA LEU A 22 -7.34 -1.26 -7.77
C LEU A 22 -8.85 -1.50 -7.72
N GLN A 23 -9.32 -2.17 -6.69
CA GLN A 23 -10.76 -2.39 -6.53
C GLN A 23 -11.48 -1.04 -6.41
N LYS A 24 -10.95 -0.15 -5.59
CA LYS A 24 -11.58 1.15 -5.43
C LYS A 24 -11.52 1.96 -6.70
N LYS A 25 -10.41 1.86 -7.43
CA LYS A 25 -10.26 2.61 -8.65
C LYS A 25 -11.16 2.08 -9.75
N SER A 26 -11.56 0.83 -9.66
CA SER A 26 -12.40 0.23 -10.70
C SER A 26 -13.80 0.81 -10.73
N GLY A 27 -14.23 1.43 -9.65
CA GLY A 27 -15.58 1.93 -9.56
C GLY A 27 -16.60 0.87 -9.18
N MET A 28 -16.17 -0.38 -9.03
CA MET A 28 -17.07 -1.45 -8.65
C MET A 28 -17.18 -1.52 -7.15
N THR A 29 -18.35 -1.95 -6.67
CA THR A 29 -18.47 -2.25 -5.24
C THR A 29 -17.65 -3.49 -4.95
N VAL A 30 -17.40 -3.75 -3.67
CA VAL A 30 -16.67 -4.94 -3.28
C VAL A 30 -17.38 -6.19 -3.80
N ALA A 31 -18.71 -6.24 -3.68
CA ALA A 31 -19.46 -7.40 -4.15
C ALA A 31 -19.28 -7.61 -5.66
N GLU A 32 -19.35 -6.53 -6.41
CA GLU A 32 -19.19 -6.62 -7.86
C GLU A 32 -17.79 -7.05 -8.23
N PHE A 33 -16.80 -6.46 -7.58
CA PHE A 33 -15.41 -6.75 -7.90
C PHE A 33 -15.08 -8.21 -7.53
N ALA A 34 -15.50 -8.64 -6.36
CA ALA A 34 -15.24 -10.01 -5.93
C ALA A 34 -15.87 -10.99 -6.89
N LYS A 35 -17.10 -10.72 -7.29
CA LYS A 35 -17.79 -11.62 -8.21
C LYS A 35 -17.07 -11.66 -9.55
N ALA A 36 -16.63 -10.51 -10.04
CA ALA A 36 -15.93 -10.47 -11.34
C ALA A 36 -14.62 -11.27 -11.26
N CYS A 37 -13.97 -11.28 -10.10
CA CYS A 37 -12.74 -12.04 -9.95
C CYS A 37 -12.99 -13.51 -9.63
N GLY A 38 -14.23 -13.88 -9.41
CA GLY A 38 -14.53 -15.27 -9.06
C GLY A 38 -14.37 -15.55 -7.57
N PHE A 39 -14.40 -14.52 -6.73
CA PHE A 39 -14.27 -14.67 -5.29
C PHE A 39 -15.61 -14.46 -4.62
N SER A 40 -15.79 -15.07 -3.45
CA SER A 40 -16.92 -14.70 -2.62
C SER A 40 -16.53 -13.41 -1.89
N ARG A 41 -17.52 -12.68 -1.38
CA ARG A 41 -17.24 -11.49 -0.60
C ARG A 41 -16.43 -11.84 0.62
N ASP A 42 -16.72 -12.98 1.24
CA ASP A 42 -16.02 -13.42 2.41
C ASP A 42 -14.55 -13.67 2.10
N TYR A 43 -14.29 -14.30 0.97
CA TYR A 43 -12.92 -14.56 0.55
C TYR A 43 -12.18 -13.24 0.38
N TRP A 44 -12.81 -12.28 -0.27
CA TRP A 44 -12.18 -10.98 -0.48
C TRP A 44 -11.86 -10.30 0.85
N TYR A 45 -12.83 -10.29 1.79
CA TYR A 45 -12.61 -9.61 3.03
C TYR A 45 -11.54 -10.27 3.90
N LYS A 46 -11.44 -11.58 3.84
CA LYS A 46 -10.40 -12.26 4.59
C LYS A 46 -9.02 -11.84 4.12
N HIS A 47 -8.88 -11.56 2.84
CA HIS A 47 -7.60 -11.14 2.32
C HIS A 47 -7.42 -9.63 2.47
N ALA A 48 -8.46 -8.87 2.26
CA ALA A 48 -8.37 -7.42 2.34
C ALA A 48 -8.06 -6.93 3.74
N ASN A 49 -8.49 -7.68 4.77
CA ASN A 49 -8.16 -7.28 6.13
C ASN A 49 -6.81 -7.83 6.56
N LEU A 50 -6.03 -8.32 5.62
CA LEU A 50 -4.65 -8.74 5.85
C LEU A 50 -4.52 -9.98 6.73
N SER A 51 -5.54 -10.85 6.70
CA SER A 51 -5.46 -12.09 7.44
C SER A 51 -4.69 -13.16 6.69
N ARG A 52 -4.76 -13.13 5.36
CA ARG A 52 -4.12 -14.15 4.54
C ARG A 52 -3.59 -13.55 3.27
N PRO A 53 -2.45 -14.02 2.77
CA PRO A 53 -1.93 -13.51 1.52
C PRO A 53 -2.72 -14.04 0.34
N LEU A 54 -2.77 -13.27 -0.72
CA LEU A 54 -3.37 -13.73 -1.96
C LEU A 54 -2.46 -14.75 -2.61
N THR A 55 -3.05 -15.68 -3.32
CA THR A 55 -2.26 -16.62 -4.11
C THR A 55 -1.94 -15.99 -5.45
N LEU A 56 -1.00 -16.60 -6.17
CA LEU A 56 -0.69 -16.10 -7.51
C LEU A 56 -1.90 -16.26 -8.42
N SER A 57 -2.69 -17.30 -8.24
CA SER A 57 -3.90 -17.45 -9.05
C SER A 57 -4.89 -16.34 -8.79
N ASP A 58 -5.01 -15.91 -7.53
CA ASP A 58 -5.88 -14.81 -7.18
C ASP A 58 -5.41 -13.54 -7.89
N LEU A 59 -4.11 -13.34 -7.92
CA LEU A 59 -3.54 -12.16 -8.54
C LEU A 59 -3.84 -12.15 -10.03
N GLU A 60 -3.76 -13.31 -10.67
CA GLU A 60 -4.10 -13.39 -12.08
C GLU A 60 -5.55 -13.03 -12.34
N ARG A 61 -6.44 -13.46 -11.46
CA ARG A 61 -7.86 -13.14 -11.63
C ARG A 61 -8.12 -11.65 -11.47
N ILE A 62 -7.45 -11.03 -10.50
CA ILE A 62 -7.57 -9.60 -10.30
C ILE A 62 -7.01 -8.88 -11.53
N SER A 63 -5.93 -9.38 -12.07
CA SER A 63 -5.32 -8.81 -13.25
C SER A 63 -6.26 -8.83 -14.43
N GLU A 64 -6.99 -9.92 -14.62
CA GLU A 64 -7.92 -10.04 -15.72
C GLU A 64 -9.06 -9.02 -15.59
N VAL A 65 -9.51 -8.76 -14.38
CA VAL A 65 -10.60 -7.85 -14.17
C VAL A 65 -10.15 -6.40 -14.31
N THR A 66 -8.95 -6.09 -13.84
CA THR A 66 -8.49 -4.72 -13.80
C THR A 66 -7.69 -4.30 -15.03
N GLY A 67 -7.19 -5.27 -15.77
CA GLY A 67 -6.35 -4.95 -16.92
C GLY A 67 -4.91 -4.65 -16.56
N VAL A 68 -4.54 -4.74 -15.28
CA VAL A 68 -3.18 -4.49 -14.84
C VAL A 68 -2.49 -5.83 -14.72
N SER A 69 -1.36 -6.02 -15.37
CA SER A 69 -0.70 -7.32 -15.36
C SER A 69 -0.23 -7.70 -13.96
N PRO A 70 -0.11 -8.98 -13.65
CA PRO A 70 0.36 -9.39 -12.33
C PRO A 70 1.74 -8.82 -12.02
N GLY A 71 2.62 -8.76 -13.01
CA GLY A 71 3.94 -8.18 -12.81
C GLY A 71 3.86 -6.72 -12.43
N ASP A 72 2.96 -5.98 -13.06
CA ASP A 72 2.80 -4.58 -12.77
C ASP A 72 2.19 -4.38 -11.38
N ILE A 73 1.31 -5.25 -10.97
CA ILE A 73 0.75 -5.16 -9.61
C ILE A 73 1.88 -5.29 -8.60
N VAL A 74 2.78 -6.24 -8.80
CA VAL A 74 3.89 -6.44 -7.88
C VAL A 74 4.83 -5.24 -7.91
N ILE A 75 5.17 -4.76 -9.10
CA ILE A 75 6.06 -3.62 -9.24
C ILE A 75 5.47 -2.37 -8.58
N ASP A 76 4.19 -2.13 -8.81
CA ASP A 76 3.53 -0.97 -8.23
C ASP A 76 3.46 -1.09 -6.71
N SER A 77 3.23 -2.30 -6.22
CA SER A 77 3.22 -2.54 -4.78
C SER A 77 4.55 -2.19 -4.16
N GLN A 78 5.63 -2.60 -4.81
CA GLN A 78 6.97 -2.33 -4.30
C GLN A 78 7.29 -0.85 -4.38
N ARG A 79 6.86 -0.20 -5.45
CA ARG A 79 7.09 1.23 -5.59
C ARG A 79 6.39 2.01 -4.48
N HIS A 80 5.14 1.66 -4.19
CA HIS A 80 4.41 2.32 -3.13
C HIS A 80 5.03 2.05 -1.76
N ALA A 81 5.55 0.84 -1.57
CA ALA A 81 6.21 0.52 -0.31
C ALA A 81 7.45 1.37 -0.11
N ILE A 82 8.22 1.58 -1.17
CA ILE A 82 9.40 2.40 -1.09
C ILE A 82 9.02 3.86 -0.82
N GLU A 83 8.00 4.34 -1.49
CA GLU A 83 7.54 5.71 -1.30
C GLU A 83 7.05 5.93 0.13
N GLU A 84 6.36 4.95 0.69
CA GLU A 84 5.90 5.05 2.06
C GLU A 84 7.07 5.08 3.02
N THR A 85 8.07 4.25 2.79
CA THR A 85 9.23 4.21 3.65
C THR A 85 9.97 5.53 3.60
N GLU A 86 10.11 6.10 2.42
CA GLU A 86 10.78 7.38 2.28
C GLU A 86 9.99 8.50 2.93
N ALA A 87 8.67 8.46 2.81
CA ALA A 87 7.84 9.46 3.42
C ALA A 87 7.93 9.39 4.94
N LYS A 88 7.95 8.18 5.48
CA LYS A 88 8.09 8.01 6.92
C LYS A 88 9.45 8.49 7.40
N ALA A 89 10.48 8.23 6.62
CA ALA A 89 11.81 8.67 6.99
C ALA A 89 11.88 10.20 7.00
N ARG A 90 11.23 10.84 6.04
CA ARG A 90 11.21 12.30 6.01
C ARG A 90 10.48 12.86 7.21
N VAL A 91 9.37 12.27 7.58
CA VAL A 91 8.61 12.71 8.73
C VAL A 91 9.44 12.52 10.00
N GLY A 92 10.12 11.38 10.11
CA GLY A 92 10.97 11.11 11.25
C GLY A 92 12.09 12.13 11.36
N LEU A 93 12.71 12.46 10.24
CA LEU A 93 13.78 13.45 10.26
C LEU A 93 13.23 14.82 10.62
N THR A 94 12.08 15.17 10.14
CA THR A 94 11.48 16.45 10.43
C THR A 94 11.16 16.54 11.93
N LEU A 95 10.62 15.51 12.49
CA LEU A 95 10.30 15.53 13.90
C LEU A 95 11.57 15.59 14.76
N ALA A 96 12.59 14.88 14.36
CA ALA A 96 13.84 14.91 15.09
C ALA A 96 14.45 16.31 15.04
N ALA A 97 14.39 16.94 13.89
CA ALA A 97 14.92 18.28 13.74
C ALA A 97 14.13 19.27 14.57
N TYR A 98 12.83 19.05 14.62
CA TYR A 98 11.98 19.94 15.36
C TYR A 98 12.25 19.85 16.84
N ASP A 99 12.57 18.68 17.32
CA ASP A 99 12.85 18.50 18.73
C ASP A 99 14.25 18.93 19.10
N ALA A 100 15.14 19.12 18.17
CA ALA A 100 16.50 19.46 18.47
C ALA A 100 16.61 20.91 18.89
N PRO A 101 17.35 21.18 19.90
CA PRO A 101 17.51 22.56 20.34
C PRO A 101 18.13 23.39 19.24
N GLY A 102 17.66 24.51 19.05
CA GLY A 102 18.21 25.36 18.05
C GLY A 102 17.71 25.16 16.67
N LYS A 103 17.10 24.03 16.44
CA LYS A 103 16.63 23.82 15.15
C LYS A 103 15.31 24.43 14.95
N GLN A 104 14.62 24.70 15.99
CA GLN A 104 13.39 25.30 15.88
C GLN A 104 13.45 26.60 15.20
N GLU A 105 14.45 27.37 15.41
CA GLU A 105 14.54 28.56 14.75
C GLU A 105 14.71 28.37 13.29
N ALA A 106 15.55 27.51 12.90
CA ALA A 106 15.76 27.26 11.51
C ALA A 106 14.46 26.86 10.84
N ILE A 107 13.72 26.07 11.49
CA ILE A 107 12.47 25.63 10.96
C ILE A 107 11.54 26.78 10.79
N ASN A 108 11.46 27.63 11.80
CA ASN A 108 10.56 28.73 11.68
C ASN A 108 11.00 29.64 10.58
N GLY A 109 12.27 29.76 10.40
CA GLY A 109 12.77 30.62 9.45
C GLY A 109 12.32 30.35 8.08
N GLU A 110 12.49 29.23 7.65
CA GLU A 110 12.13 29.00 6.41
C GLU A 110 11.08 28.23 6.30
N ALA A 111 10.63 27.77 7.26
CA ALA A 111 9.73 26.89 7.14
C ALA A 111 8.73 27.31 6.33
N GLY A 112 8.31 28.17 6.59
CA GLY A 112 7.29 28.42 5.95
C GLY A 112 7.38 28.11 4.59
N PRO A 113 8.16 28.64 4.09
CA PRO A 113 8.14 28.61 2.74
C PRO A 113 8.32 27.38 2.09
N ASP A 114 9.30 27.01 2.15
CA ASP A 114 9.59 26.03 1.34
C ASP A 114 9.11 24.83 1.57
N TYR A 115 8.84 24.51 2.51
CA TYR A 115 8.51 23.31 2.68
C TYR A 115 7.62 22.92 1.81
N ASP A 116 6.88 23.63 1.57
CA ASP A 116 6.03 23.26 0.78
C ASP A 116 6.45 22.73 -0.38
N GLU A 117 7.17 23.27 -0.95
CA GLU A 117 7.51 22.82 -2.06
C GLU A 117 8.09 21.68 -2.13
N PRO A 118 8.71 21.39 -1.49
CA PRO A 118 9.41 20.26 -1.64
C PRO A 118 8.68 19.32 -1.25
N ALA A 119 8.17 19.56 -0.88
CA ALA A 119 7.58 18.67 -0.47
C ALA A 119 7.67 18.00 -0.76
#